data_8d225405aeacdaed8da9307341ec4438
#
_entry.id   8d225405aeacdaed8da9307341ec4438
#
_cell.length_a   1.000
_cell.length_b   1.000
_cell.length_c   1.000
_cell.angle_alpha   90.00
_cell.angle_beta   90.00
_cell.angle_gamma   90.00
#
_symmetry.space_group_name_H-M   'P 1'
#
loop_
_entity.id
_entity.type
_entity.pdbx_description
1 polymer ?
#
loop_
_entity_poly.entity_id
_entity_poly.type
_entity_poly.pdbx_seq_one_letter_code
_entity_poly.pdbx_strand_id
1 'polypeptide(L)'
;MGKVADLNVKEAKRRKILNAALKIFSRKGYGTAAIEEVAQEAGIAKGTLYLYFRDKEDLFCSTIMYFIDNLAAYLKKHVDNNEGPLDILRSIAYHVLRFFLQNKDFFGIFQIFIHEDILCRHEELFKILLEKKKELLDYEHELVKRGQKEGVFRRDISTEDIVICFDGMLTNTIHQFRTIGAFEPPKDVDVKILSLMKIFMHGISETGRNGEA
;
A
#
# COMPACT_ATOMS: atom_id res chain seq x y z
N MET A 1 23.31 -2.87 -28.49
CA MET A 1 22.92 -1.64 -27.78
C MET A 1 21.51 -1.12 -28.12
N GLY A 2 21.00 -1.23 -29.35
CA GLY A 2 19.67 -0.71 -29.72
C GLY A 2 18.49 -1.32 -28.99
N LYS A 3 18.38 -2.66 -28.81
CA LYS A 3 17.25 -3.33 -28.15
C LYS A 3 17.04 -2.95 -26.67
N VAL A 4 18.13 -2.69 -25.93
CA VAL A 4 18.04 -2.30 -24.50
C VAL A 4 17.56 -0.85 -24.37
N ALA A 5 18.00 0.04 -25.26
CA ALA A 5 17.55 1.42 -25.31
C ALA A 5 16.06 1.52 -25.68
N ASP A 6 15.58 0.72 -26.63
CA ASP A 6 14.17 0.65 -27.04
C ASP A 6 13.27 0.12 -25.90
N LEU A 7 13.72 -0.91 -25.17
CA LEU A 7 13.01 -1.44 -24.01
C LEU A 7 12.89 -0.39 -22.90
N ASN A 8 13.95 0.35 -22.63
CA ASN A 8 13.95 1.41 -21.62
C ASN A 8 12.98 2.56 -21.99
N VAL A 9 12.93 2.94 -23.25
CA VAL A 9 12.01 3.98 -23.75
C VAL A 9 10.56 3.50 -23.65
N LYS A 10 10.28 2.25 -24.01
CA LYS A 10 8.96 1.64 -23.92
C LYS A 10 8.48 1.58 -22.47
N GLU A 11 9.34 1.14 -21.55
CA GLU A 11 9.03 1.05 -20.13
C GLU A 11 8.82 2.43 -19.49
N ALA A 12 9.64 3.42 -19.83
CA ALA A 12 9.46 4.80 -19.39
C ALA A 12 8.10 5.37 -19.84
N LYS A 13 7.69 5.06 -21.08
CA LYS A 13 6.40 5.48 -21.62
C LYS A 13 5.23 4.77 -20.94
N ARG A 14 5.37 3.45 -20.67
CA ARG A 14 4.39 2.67 -19.90
C ARG A 14 4.19 3.26 -18.51
N ARG A 15 5.26 3.57 -17.77
CA ARG A 15 5.22 4.23 -16.46
C ARG A 15 4.54 5.61 -16.51
N LYS A 16 4.80 6.39 -17.55
CA LYS A 16 4.14 7.69 -17.76
C LYS A 16 2.62 7.54 -17.88
N ILE A 17 2.15 6.52 -18.61
CA ILE A 17 0.71 6.22 -18.74
C ILE A 17 0.13 5.75 -17.41
N LEU A 18 0.81 4.87 -16.67
CA LEU A 18 0.35 4.38 -15.37
C LEU A 18 0.26 5.52 -14.34
N ASN A 19 1.20 6.46 -14.33
CA ASN A 19 1.11 7.64 -13.46
C ASN A 19 -0.08 8.54 -13.82
N ALA A 20 -0.38 8.73 -15.11
CA ALA A 20 -1.57 9.46 -15.55
C ALA A 20 -2.85 8.72 -15.16
N ALA A 21 -2.89 7.40 -15.37
CA ALA A 21 -4.02 6.56 -15.00
C ALA A 21 -4.28 6.59 -13.48
N LEU A 22 -3.22 6.52 -12.68
CA LEU A 22 -3.28 6.65 -11.23
C LEU A 22 -4.01 7.94 -10.81
N LYS A 23 -3.65 9.08 -11.38
CA LYS A 23 -4.28 10.38 -11.09
C LYS A 23 -5.76 10.40 -11.50
N ILE A 24 -6.08 9.92 -12.69
CA ILE A 24 -7.46 9.95 -13.21
C ILE A 24 -8.35 9.00 -12.44
N PHE A 25 -7.93 7.74 -12.23
CA PHE A 25 -8.71 6.78 -11.46
C PHE A 25 -8.88 7.20 -10.00
N SER A 26 -7.83 7.76 -9.36
CA SER A 26 -7.92 8.19 -7.98
C SER A 26 -8.91 9.34 -7.75
N ARG A 27 -9.09 10.20 -8.74
CA ARG A 27 -10.00 11.36 -8.68
C ARG A 27 -11.43 11.02 -9.03
N LYS A 28 -11.62 10.14 -10.01
CA LYS A 28 -12.94 9.88 -10.63
C LYS A 28 -13.50 8.50 -10.30
N GLY A 29 -12.70 7.61 -9.76
CA GLY A 29 -13.06 6.19 -9.65
C GLY A 29 -12.97 5.47 -11.00
N TYR A 30 -13.10 4.14 -10.96
CA TYR A 30 -13.05 3.33 -12.17
C TYR A 30 -14.23 3.60 -13.11
N GLY A 31 -15.46 3.67 -12.57
CA GLY A 31 -16.70 3.78 -13.37
C GLY A 31 -16.69 4.99 -14.32
N THR A 32 -16.38 6.16 -13.78
CA THR A 32 -16.50 7.46 -14.48
C THR A 32 -15.24 7.91 -15.22
N ALA A 33 -14.08 7.33 -14.94
CA ALA A 33 -12.84 7.67 -15.65
C ALA A 33 -12.91 7.23 -17.12
N ALA A 34 -12.45 8.09 -18.05
CA ALA A 34 -12.34 7.79 -19.47
C ALA A 34 -10.88 7.57 -19.90
N ILE A 35 -10.65 6.63 -20.81
CA ILE A 35 -9.30 6.35 -21.37
C ILE A 35 -8.72 7.58 -22.05
N GLU A 36 -9.58 8.38 -22.70
CA GLU A 36 -9.22 9.62 -23.38
C GLU A 36 -8.58 10.62 -22.41
N GLU A 37 -9.09 10.71 -21.20
CA GLU A 37 -8.57 11.60 -20.16
C GLU A 37 -7.20 11.13 -19.67
N VAL A 38 -7.00 9.81 -19.58
CA VAL A 38 -5.68 9.23 -19.25
C VAL A 38 -4.67 9.52 -20.36
N ALA A 39 -5.06 9.37 -21.63
CA ALA A 39 -4.21 9.68 -22.77
C ALA A 39 -3.82 11.17 -22.78
N GLN A 40 -4.78 12.06 -22.53
CA GLN A 40 -4.56 13.51 -22.42
C GLN A 40 -3.61 13.85 -21.27
N GLU A 41 -3.85 13.31 -20.06
CA GLU A 41 -2.99 13.52 -18.88
C GLU A 41 -1.57 12.98 -19.14
N ALA A 42 -1.44 11.85 -19.85
CA ALA A 42 -0.15 11.29 -20.24
C ALA A 42 0.52 12.06 -21.40
N GLY A 43 -0.16 13.01 -22.06
CA GLY A 43 0.36 13.74 -23.21
C GLY A 43 0.65 12.83 -24.40
N ILE A 44 -0.25 11.86 -24.70
CA ILE A 44 -0.14 10.93 -25.82
C ILE A 44 -1.47 10.82 -26.57
N ALA A 45 -1.42 10.37 -27.83
CA ALA A 45 -2.63 10.04 -28.57
C ALA A 45 -3.32 8.78 -27.99
N LYS A 46 -4.67 8.75 -28.02
CA LYS A 46 -5.47 7.58 -27.57
C LYS A 46 -4.99 6.27 -28.21
N GLY A 47 -4.70 6.27 -29.52
CA GLY A 47 -4.19 5.09 -30.22
C GLY A 47 -2.84 4.59 -29.67
N THR A 48 -2.00 5.51 -29.17
CA THR A 48 -0.73 5.14 -28.53
C THR A 48 -0.97 4.39 -27.20
N LEU A 49 -2.00 4.77 -26.43
CA LEU A 49 -2.35 4.10 -25.17
C LEU A 49 -2.71 2.62 -25.42
N TYR A 50 -3.48 2.34 -26.47
CA TYR A 50 -3.88 0.98 -26.84
C TYR A 50 -2.71 0.09 -27.34
N LEU A 51 -1.55 0.66 -27.64
CA LEU A 51 -0.33 -0.13 -27.90
C LEU A 51 0.28 -0.72 -26.61
N TYR A 52 -0.13 -0.20 -25.44
CA TYR A 52 0.38 -0.63 -24.11
C TYR A 52 -0.65 -1.38 -23.28
N PHE A 53 -1.94 -1.06 -23.46
CA PHE A 53 -3.04 -1.62 -22.67
C PHE A 53 -4.20 -1.96 -23.59
N ARG A 54 -4.76 -3.16 -23.44
CA ARG A 54 -5.85 -3.68 -24.30
C ARG A 54 -7.13 -2.86 -24.21
N ASP A 55 -7.48 -2.49 -22.96
CA ASP A 55 -8.72 -1.80 -22.62
C ASP A 55 -8.57 -1.05 -21.29
N LYS A 56 -9.67 -0.44 -20.82
CA LYS A 56 -9.72 0.31 -19.56
C LYS A 56 -9.43 -0.56 -18.34
N GLU A 57 -9.86 -1.80 -18.41
CA GLU A 57 -9.69 -2.77 -17.35
C GLU A 57 -8.22 -3.17 -17.20
N ASP A 58 -7.58 -3.58 -18.28
CA ASP A 58 -6.15 -3.90 -18.30
C ASP A 58 -5.30 -2.72 -17.80
N LEU A 59 -5.66 -1.49 -18.20
CA LEU A 59 -5.02 -0.29 -17.69
C LEU A 59 -5.22 -0.11 -16.19
N PHE A 60 -6.45 -0.31 -15.69
CA PHE A 60 -6.77 -0.18 -14.27
C PHE A 60 -6.05 -1.23 -13.42
N CYS A 61 -6.10 -2.49 -13.84
CA CYS A 61 -5.39 -3.59 -13.20
C CYS A 61 -3.88 -3.35 -13.13
N SER A 62 -3.30 -2.94 -14.27
CA SER A 62 -1.88 -2.56 -14.35
C SER A 62 -1.55 -1.37 -13.44
N THR A 63 -2.50 -0.44 -13.23
CA THR A 63 -2.32 0.70 -12.32
C THR A 63 -2.30 0.28 -10.86
N ILE A 64 -3.16 -0.66 -10.47
CA ILE A 64 -3.15 -1.23 -9.11
C ILE A 64 -1.84 -1.99 -8.86
N MET A 65 -1.43 -2.84 -9.80
CA MET A 65 -0.15 -3.57 -9.69
C MET A 65 1.03 -2.60 -9.57
N TYR A 66 1.03 -1.56 -10.38
CA TYR A 66 2.05 -0.51 -10.31
C TYR A 66 2.10 0.18 -8.94
N PHE A 67 0.93 0.44 -8.33
CA PHE A 67 0.84 0.96 -6.97
C PHE A 67 1.48 0.01 -5.95
N ILE A 68 1.10 -1.28 -5.98
CA ILE A 68 1.61 -2.30 -5.04
C ILE A 68 3.13 -2.44 -5.18
N ASP A 69 3.64 -2.52 -6.40
CA ASP A 69 5.08 -2.64 -6.66
C ASP A 69 5.86 -1.39 -6.18
N ASN A 70 5.29 -0.19 -6.33
CA ASN A 70 5.92 1.04 -5.80
C ASN A 70 5.97 1.04 -4.27
N LEU A 71 4.89 0.65 -3.60
CA LEU A 71 4.88 0.54 -2.14
C LEU A 71 5.89 -0.51 -1.65
N ALA A 72 5.89 -1.69 -2.26
CA ALA A 72 6.83 -2.76 -1.92
C ALA A 72 8.30 -2.32 -2.12
N ALA A 73 8.60 -1.69 -3.26
CA ALA A 73 9.94 -1.16 -3.53
C ALA A 73 10.35 -0.06 -2.54
N TYR A 74 9.40 0.80 -2.15
CA TYR A 74 9.63 1.83 -1.15
C TYR A 74 9.93 1.22 0.23
N LEU A 75 9.15 0.25 0.68
CA LEU A 75 9.37 -0.44 1.96
C LEU A 75 10.70 -1.19 1.96
N LYS A 76 11.00 -1.95 0.91
CA LYS A 76 12.28 -2.66 0.77
C LYS A 76 13.51 -1.76 0.88
N LYS A 77 13.38 -0.50 0.46
CA LYS A 77 14.46 0.50 0.53
C LYS A 77 14.63 1.09 1.92
N HIS A 78 13.58 1.16 2.73
CA HIS A 78 13.56 1.96 3.96
C HIS A 78 13.45 1.12 5.24
N VAL A 79 13.00 -0.13 5.15
CA VAL A 79 12.88 -1.04 6.29
C VAL A 79 14.13 -1.91 6.36
N ASP A 80 14.86 -1.84 7.47
CA ASP A 80 16.00 -2.71 7.72
C ASP A 80 15.55 -4.00 8.42
N ASN A 81 15.66 -5.13 7.72
CA ASN A 81 15.24 -6.44 8.21
C ASN A 81 16.20 -7.05 9.25
N ASN A 82 17.35 -6.41 9.51
CA ASN A 82 18.31 -6.86 10.52
C ASN A 82 17.96 -6.34 11.93
N GLU A 83 17.00 -5.41 12.03
CA GLU A 83 16.53 -4.89 13.31
C GLU A 83 15.68 -5.92 14.09
N GLY A 84 15.34 -5.58 15.33
CA GLY A 84 14.42 -6.35 16.15
C GLY A 84 12.99 -6.34 15.61
N PRO A 85 12.17 -7.38 15.91
CA PRO A 85 10.79 -7.47 15.39
C PRO A 85 9.94 -6.23 15.65
N LEU A 86 10.10 -5.62 16.82
CA LEU A 86 9.39 -4.42 17.20
C LEU A 86 9.77 -3.21 16.34
N ASP A 87 11.07 -3.03 16.11
CA ASP A 87 11.57 -1.88 15.36
C ASP A 87 11.22 -2.02 13.87
N ILE A 88 11.20 -3.25 13.36
CA ILE A 88 10.72 -3.54 11.99
C ILE A 88 9.23 -3.20 11.86
N LEU A 89 8.35 -3.63 12.79
CA LEU A 89 6.92 -3.27 12.74
C LEU A 89 6.72 -1.75 12.82
N ARG A 90 7.48 -1.07 13.68
CA ARG A 90 7.46 0.39 13.78
C ARG A 90 7.89 1.06 12.48
N SER A 91 8.95 0.56 11.87
CA SER A 91 9.48 1.05 10.60
C SER A 91 8.49 0.83 9.46
N ILE A 92 7.84 -0.34 9.38
CA ILE A 92 6.78 -0.61 8.41
C ILE A 92 5.63 0.40 8.59
N ALA A 93 5.10 0.57 9.81
CA ALA A 93 4.02 1.50 10.09
C ALA A 93 4.39 2.93 9.68
N TYR A 94 5.59 3.38 10.06
CA TYR A 94 6.10 4.69 9.70
C TYR A 94 6.15 4.89 8.19
N HIS A 95 6.78 3.97 7.48
CA HIS A 95 7.01 4.12 6.05
C HIS A 95 5.75 3.92 5.22
N VAL A 96 4.83 3.03 5.61
CA VAL A 96 3.52 2.89 4.96
C VAL A 96 2.73 4.20 5.06
N LEU A 97 2.56 4.73 6.27
CA LEU A 97 1.78 5.97 6.45
C LEU A 97 2.44 7.16 5.74
N ARG A 98 3.76 7.27 5.81
CA ARG A 98 4.53 8.32 5.12
C ARG A 98 4.42 8.21 3.60
N PHE A 99 4.46 7.00 3.04
CA PHE A 99 4.27 6.76 1.61
C PHE A 99 2.92 7.30 1.12
N PHE A 100 1.83 6.97 1.82
CA PHE A 100 0.50 7.45 1.45
C PHE A 100 0.34 8.97 1.59
N LEU A 101 0.94 9.58 2.60
CA LEU A 101 0.91 11.04 2.77
C LEU A 101 1.67 11.78 1.68
N GLN A 102 2.77 11.22 1.21
CA GLN A 102 3.56 11.79 0.12
C GLN A 102 2.94 11.55 -1.27
N ASN A 103 2.11 10.52 -1.39
CA ASN A 103 1.58 10.04 -2.67
C ASN A 103 0.04 9.99 -2.65
N LYS A 104 -0.61 11.15 -2.65
CA LYS A 104 -2.07 11.28 -2.51
C LYS A 104 -2.87 10.53 -3.58
N ASP A 105 -2.34 10.43 -4.80
CA ASP A 105 -3.00 9.70 -5.88
C ASP A 105 -3.03 8.18 -5.61
N PHE A 106 -2.03 7.63 -4.94
CA PHE A 106 -2.03 6.22 -4.51
C PHE A 106 -3.12 5.92 -3.48
N PHE A 107 -3.44 6.90 -2.64
CA PHE A 107 -4.53 6.75 -1.69
C PHE A 107 -5.88 6.52 -2.39
N GLY A 108 -6.19 7.25 -3.46
CA GLY A 108 -7.42 7.08 -4.23
C GLY A 108 -7.56 5.68 -4.82
N ILE A 109 -6.49 5.15 -5.41
CA ILE A 109 -6.44 3.77 -5.92
C ILE A 109 -6.63 2.74 -4.80
N PHE A 110 -5.99 2.95 -3.65
CA PHE A 110 -6.13 2.07 -2.49
C PHE A 110 -7.58 1.98 -2.01
N GLN A 111 -8.33 3.09 -2.00
CA GLN A 111 -9.76 3.10 -1.65
C GLN A 111 -10.61 2.32 -2.64
N ILE A 112 -10.35 2.50 -3.94
CA ILE A 112 -11.03 1.72 -4.99
C ILE A 112 -10.74 0.22 -4.81
N PHE A 113 -9.48 -0.11 -4.50
CA PHE A 113 -9.03 -1.47 -4.25
C PHE A 113 -9.76 -2.14 -3.07
N ILE A 114 -10.05 -1.39 -1.99
CA ILE A 114 -10.69 -1.95 -0.78
C ILE A 114 -12.21 -2.05 -0.93
N HIS A 115 -12.85 -1.12 -1.64
CA HIS A 115 -14.29 -0.87 -1.55
C HIS A 115 -15.09 -1.17 -2.80
N GLU A 116 -14.47 -1.38 -3.96
CA GLU A 116 -15.24 -1.62 -5.18
C GLU A 116 -15.34 -3.10 -5.53
N ASP A 117 -16.58 -3.54 -5.87
CA ASP A 117 -16.90 -4.87 -6.42
C ASP A 117 -16.19 -5.19 -7.76
N ILE A 118 -15.38 -4.27 -8.25
CA ILE A 118 -14.60 -4.43 -9.49
C ILE A 118 -13.68 -5.64 -9.39
N LEU A 119 -13.07 -5.86 -8.23
CA LEU A 119 -12.18 -7.00 -8.00
C LEU A 119 -12.89 -8.33 -8.12
N CYS A 120 -14.17 -8.39 -7.71
CA CYS A 120 -14.97 -9.62 -7.80
C CYS A 120 -15.33 -9.99 -9.24
N ARG A 121 -15.23 -9.05 -10.19
CA ARG A 121 -15.54 -9.29 -11.62
C ARG A 121 -14.33 -9.76 -12.43
N HIS A 122 -13.11 -9.64 -11.86
CA HIS A 122 -11.84 -9.88 -12.54
C HIS A 122 -11.04 -10.95 -11.80
N GLU A 123 -11.42 -12.21 -12.00
CA GLU A 123 -10.90 -13.36 -11.25
C GLU A 123 -9.36 -13.47 -11.28
N GLU A 124 -8.73 -13.24 -12.44
CA GLU A 124 -7.26 -13.27 -12.54
C GLU A 124 -6.59 -12.15 -11.75
N LEU A 125 -7.10 -10.92 -11.85
CA LEU A 125 -6.59 -9.80 -11.07
C LEU A 125 -6.77 -10.05 -9.57
N PHE A 126 -7.96 -10.51 -9.19
CA PHE A 126 -8.28 -10.83 -7.80
C PHE A 126 -7.30 -11.88 -7.23
N LYS A 127 -6.98 -12.93 -7.99
CA LYS A 127 -5.98 -13.94 -7.61
C LYS A 127 -4.60 -13.31 -7.39
N ILE A 128 -4.11 -12.51 -8.34
CA ILE A 128 -2.79 -11.86 -8.23
C ILE A 128 -2.74 -10.94 -7.01
N LEU A 129 -3.80 -10.19 -6.76
CA LEU A 129 -3.88 -9.29 -5.61
C LEU A 129 -3.95 -10.04 -4.29
N LEU A 130 -4.68 -11.15 -4.24
CA LEU A 130 -4.71 -12.04 -3.08
C LEU A 130 -3.33 -12.65 -2.80
N GLU A 131 -2.62 -13.07 -3.83
CA GLU A 131 -1.25 -13.59 -3.70
C GLU A 131 -0.31 -12.53 -3.14
N LYS A 132 -0.36 -11.29 -3.67
CA LYS A 132 0.44 -10.17 -3.16
C LYS A 132 0.11 -9.78 -1.73
N LYS A 133 -1.18 -9.76 -1.39
CA LYS A 133 -1.60 -9.55 -0.01
C LYS A 133 -1.13 -10.67 0.91
N LYS A 134 -1.21 -11.91 0.45
CA LYS A 134 -0.73 -13.07 1.21
C LYS A 134 0.77 -13.00 1.46
N GLU A 135 1.59 -12.66 0.47
CA GLU A 135 3.04 -12.47 0.63
C GLU A 135 3.36 -11.47 1.75
N LEU A 136 2.64 -10.35 1.80
CA LEU A 136 2.81 -9.33 2.84
C LEU A 136 2.39 -9.87 4.22
N LEU A 137 1.22 -10.49 4.31
CA LEU A 137 0.72 -11.07 5.56
C LEU A 137 1.62 -12.19 6.08
N ASP A 138 2.13 -13.05 5.21
CA ASP A 138 3.07 -14.13 5.56
C ASP A 138 4.36 -13.54 6.16
N TYR A 139 4.87 -12.45 5.60
CA TYR A 139 6.02 -11.73 6.15
C TYR A 139 5.74 -11.16 7.55
N GLU A 140 4.59 -10.52 7.73
CA GLU A 140 4.17 -9.97 9.03
C GLU A 140 3.96 -11.08 10.08
N HIS A 141 3.36 -12.20 9.68
CA HIS A 141 3.21 -13.38 10.55
C HIS A 141 4.55 -13.93 11.03
N GLU A 142 5.52 -14.10 10.12
CA GLU A 142 6.86 -14.59 10.50
C GLU A 142 7.56 -13.59 11.42
N LEU A 143 7.39 -12.30 11.20
CA LEU A 143 7.94 -11.25 12.04
C LEU A 143 7.33 -11.29 13.46
N VAL A 144 6.02 -11.42 13.57
CA VAL A 144 5.32 -11.53 14.86
C VAL A 144 5.71 -12.82 15.59
N LYS A 145 5.77 -13.97 14.90
CA LYS A 145 6.25 -15.25 15.48
C LYS A 145 7.66 -15.12 16.02
N ARG A 146 8.56 -14.45 15.29
CA ARG A 146 9.92 -14.18 15.77
C ARG A 146 9.89 -13.37 17.05
N GLY A 147 9.09 -12.30 17.12
CA GLY A 147 8.95 -11.47 18.31
C GLY A 147 8.36 -12.22 19.51
N GLN A 148 7.39 -13.11 19.28
CA GLN A 148 6.86 -13.99 20.34
C GLN A 148 7.91 -14.99 20.84
N LYS A 149 8.69 -15.58 19.94
CA LYS A 149 9.79 -16.49 20.29
C LYS A 149 10.88 -15.80 21.12
N GLU A 150 11.21 -14.57 20.75
CA GLU A 150 12.21 -13.73 21.44
C GLU A 150 11.67 -13.13 22.76
N GLY A 151 10.38 -13.28 23.08
CA GLY A 151 9.74 -12.71 24.27
C GLY A 151 9.48 -11.22 24.19
N VAL A 152 9.52 -10.64 22.99
CA VAL A 152 9.20 -9.22 22.71
C VAL A 152 7.68 -9.02 22.67
N PHE A 153 6.96 -9.97 22.09
CA PHE A 153 5.51 -9.94 21.96
C PHE A 153 4.85 -11.02 22.83
N ARG A 154 3.64 -10.71 23.29
CA ARG A 154 2.79 -11.61 24.07
C ARG A 154 2.54 -12.91 23.32
N ARG A 155 2.57 -14.04 24.07
CA ARG A 155 2.29 -15.39 23.55
C ARG A 155 0.87 -15.87 23.81
N ASP A 156 0.12 -15.15 24.64
CA ASP A 156 -1.28 -15.43 24.95
C ASP A 156 -2.26 -14.83 23.93
N ILE A 157 -1.76 -14.07 22.96
CA ILE A 157 -2.50 -13.57 21.80
C ILE A 157 -2.00 -14.31 20.57
N SER A 158 -2.92 -14.73 19.68
CA SER A 158 -2.52 -15.40 18.44
C SER A 158 -1.71 -14.47 17.54
N THR A 159 -0.77 -15.04 16.79
CA THR A 159 -0.02 -14.30 15.76
C THR A 159 -0.95 -13.60 14.78
N GLU A 160 -2.03 -14.31 14.38
CA GLU A 160 -3.04 -13.82 13.43
C GLU A 160 -3.77 -12.58 13.96
N ASP A 161 -4.20 -12.58 15.23
CA ASP A 161 -4.88 -11.43 15.84
C ASP A 161 -3.97 -10.21 15.91
N ILE A 162 -2.69 -10.41 16.24
CA ILE A 162 -1.70 -9.32 16.26
C ILE A 162 -1.54 -8.71 14.86
N VAL A 163 -1.40 -9.55 13.82
CA VAL A 163 -1.26 -9.08 12.43
C VAL A 163 -2.53 -8.37 11.95
N ILE A 164 -3.72 -8.93 12.21
CA ILE A 164 -5.00 -8.31 11.88
C ILE A 164 -5.14 -6.92 12.54
N CYS A 165 -4.79 -6.81 13.82
CA CYS A 165 -4.83 -5.54 14.53
C CYS A 165 -3.84 -4.52 13.94
N PHE A 166 -2.64 -4.96 13.57
CA PHE A 166 -1.62 -4.11 12.97
C PHE A 166 -2.07 -3.58 11.60
N ASP A 167 -2.45 -4.46 10.69
CA ASP A 167 -2.94 -4.10 9.35
C ASP A 167 -4.20 -3.23 9.41
N GLY A 168 -5.15 -3.58 10.29
CA GLY A 168 -6.36 -2.80 10.53
C GLY A 168 -6.08 -1.40 11.05
N MET A 169 -5.12 -1.25 11.97
CA MET A 169 -4.68 0.07 12.46
C MET A 169 -4.11 0.93 11.33
N LEU A 170 -3.24 0.39 10.48
CA LEU A 170 -2.65 1.10 9.35
C LEU A 170 -3.70 1.47 8.32
N THR A 171 -4.53 0.51 7.90
CA THR A 171 -5.58 0.69 6.91
C THR A 171 -6.58 1.75 7.35
N ASN A 172 -7.07 1.67 8.61
CA ASN A 172 -8.00 2.67 9.13
C ASN A 172 -7.35 4.05 9.26
N THR A 173 -6.09 4.13 9.65
CA THR A 173 -5.36 5.41 9.73
C THR A 173 -5.22 6.06 8.36
N ILE A 174 -4.87 5.28 7.34
CA ILE A 174 -4.81 5.75 5.95
C ILE A 174 -6.19 6.25 5.50
N HIS A 175 -7.26 5.50 5.81
CA HIS A 175 -8.63 5.90 5.49
C HIS A 175 -9.04 7.22 6.17
N GLN A 176 -8.73 7.37 7.43
CA GLN A 176 -9.02 8.58 8.23
C GLN A 176 -8.34 9.83 7.68
N PHE A 177 -7.12 9.74 7.18
CA PHE A 177 -6.40 10.90 6.60
C PHE A 177 -7.12 11.52 5.40
N ARG A 178 -7.99 10.79 4.70
CA ARG A 178 -8.77 11.31 3.56
C ARG A 178 -10.19 11.73 3.93
N THR A 179 -10.91 10.90 4.67
CA THR A 179 -12.38 10.96 4.77
C THR A 179 -12.84 12.12 5.64
N ILE A 180 -12.05 12.41 6.66
CA ILE A 180 -12.35 13.47 7.58
C ILE A 180 -11.59 14.74 7.15
N GLY A 181 -11.81 15.31 6.01
CA GLY A 181 -11.17 16.57 5.55
C GLY A 181 -10.93 17.65 6.62
N ALA A 182 -11.28 17.34 7.87
CA ALA A 182 -11.01 18.01 9.12
C ALA A 182 -9.61 17.69 9.73
N PHE A 183 -8.93 16.63 9.25
CA PHE A 183 -7.53 16.42 9.56
C PHE A 183 -6.70 16.98 8.41
N GLU A 184 -6.25 18.23 8.56
CA GLU A 184 -4.93 18.56 8.02
C GLU A 184 -4.03 17.39 8.42
N PRO A 185 -3.21 16.85 7.49
CA PRO A 185 -2.21 15.83 7.86
C PRO A 185 -1.53 16.40 9.10
N PRO A 186 -1.46 15.65 10.20
CA PRO A 186 -0.96 16.18 11.45
C PRO A 186 0.33 16.90 11.14
N LYS A 187 0.49 18.14 11.62
CA LYS A 187 1.68 18.96 11.38
C LYS A 187 2.96 18.19 11.67
N ASP A 188 2.79 17.12 12.45
CA ASP A 188 3.83 16.16 12.77
C ASP A 188 3.26 14.72 12.62
N VAL A 189 3.43 14.17 11.40
CA VAL A 189 3.07 12.77 11.08
C VAL A 189 3.80 11.79 11.99
N ASP A 190 5.02 12.13 12.36
CA ASP A 190 5.88 11.30 13.19
C ASP A 190 5.26 11.15 14.58
N VAL A 191 4.72 12.25 15.16
CA VAL A 191 4.00 12.20 16.45
C VAL A 191 2.75 11.32 16.37
N LYS A 192 2.00 11.39 15.28
CA LYS A 192 0.81 10.55 15.10
C LYS A 192 1.17 9.07 15.00
N ILE A 193 2.19 8.73 14.23
CA ILE A 193 2.68 7.36 14.08
C ILE A 193 3.20 6.84 15.41
N LEU A 194 3.99 7.62 16.12
CA LEU A 194 4.49 7.26 17.46
C LEU A 194 3.34 6.99 18.43
N SER A 195 2.28 7.81 18.42
CA SER A 195 1.10 7.61 19.26
C SER A 195 0.37 6.32 18.93
N LEU A 196 0.15 6.03 17.65
CA LEU A 196 -0.50 4.80 17.20
C LEU A 196 0.31 3.57 17.57
N MET A 197 1.62 3.60 17.31
CA MET A 197 2.52 2.51 17.68
C MET A 197 2.58 2.32 19.19
N LYS A 198 2.56 3.40 19.97
CA LYS A 198 2.52 3.32 21.43
C LYS A 198 1.25 2.59 21.91
N ILE A 199 0.08 2.92 21.36
CA ILE A 199 -1.19 2.23 21.70
C ILE A 199 -1.11 0.77 21.32
N PHE A 200 -0.70 0.46 20.09
CA PHE A 200 -0.59 -0.90 19.60
C PHE A 200 0.40 -1.72 20.44
N MET A 201 1.58 -1.18 20.71
CA MET A 201 2.63 -1.86 21.45
C MET A 201 2.27 -2.14 22.91
N HIS A 202 1.54 -1.25 23.59
CA HIS A 202 1.05 -1.52 24.94
C HIS A 202 0.09 -2.72 24.96
N GLY A 203 -0.64 -2.98 23.88
CA GLY A 203 -1.52 -4.15 23.75
C GLY A 203 -0.78 -5.46 23.51
N ILE A 204 0.37 -5.43 22.82
CA ILE A 204 1.07 -6.65 22.36
C ILE A 204 2.43 -6.91 23.06
N SER A 205 2.97 -5.95 23.82
CA SER A 205 4.24 -6.12 24.53
C SER A 205 4.06 -6.96 25.78
N GLU A 206 4.99 -7.90 26.02
CA GLU A 206 5.03 -8.68 27.24
C GLU A 206 5.28 -7.82 28.50
N THR A 207 5.97 -6.68 28.35
CA THR A 207 6.26 -5.75 29.45
C THR A 207 5.06 -4.90 29.89
N GLY A 208 3.96 -4.87 29.12
CA GLY A 208 2.73 -4.14 29.46
C GLY A 208 1.96 -4.73 30.64
N ARG A 209 2.27 -5.95 31.07
CA ARG A 209 1.62 -6.62 32.22
C ARG A 209 2.07 -6.15 33.61
N ASN A 210 3.19 -5.45 33.71
CA ASN A 210 3.78 -5.10 35.01
C ASN A 210 3.24 -3.78 35.61
N GLY A 211 2.15 -3.24 35.08
CA GLY A 211 1.54 -1.97 35.55
C GLY A 211 0.24 -2.09 36.29
N GLU A 212 -0.33 -3.31 36.43
CA GLU A 212 -1.57 -3.55 37.18
C GLU A 212 -1.39 -4.77 38.11
N ALA A 213 -0.86 -4.49 39.29
CA ALA A 213 -0.99 -5.32 40.49
C ALA A 213 -1.25 -4.38 41.66
#